data_fcf7439ee6642ea2f856aec0ea228945
#
_entry.id   fcf7439ee6642ea2f856aec0ea228945
#
_cell.length_a   1.000
_cell.length_b   1.000
_cell.length_c   1.000
_cell.angle_alpha   90.00
_cell.angle_beta   90.00
_cell.angle_gamma   90.00
#
_symmetry.space_group_name_H-M   'P 1'
#
loop_
_entity.id
_entity.type
_entity.pdbx_description
1 polymer ?
#
loop_
_entity_poly.entity_id
_entity_poly.type
_entity_poly.pdbx_seq_one_letter_code
_entity_poly.pdbx_strand_id
1 'polypeptide(L)'
;STPLYSSAASDVYKRQMLDWCASLYVNILNLIHYMHDKYYYEAAEMALIDTDVRRTFATGIAGLSHVADSLSAIKYAKVKVIRDDQGCAVDFKIEGDFPKYGNDDPRADEFAVWLLKTFMEKIKKNHTYRNSEPTTSVLTITSNVVYGKATGALPDGRAAYTPFAPGASPSYGAEKSGLLASLNSVAKLPYEYALDGISNTQTMAPSALGHNLDEQKETLVRVMDGYFDRGAHHLNVNVFGTEKLLDAQAHPEKPEYANFTIRVSGYAVKFISLTKEQQDDVIARTCHKSL
;
A
#
# COMPACT_ATOMS: atom_id res chain seq x y z
N SER A 1 -11.14 -31.86 -6.75
CA SER A 1 -12.21 -30.84 -6.56
C SER A 1 -12.38 -30.58 -5.07
N THR A 2 -12.00 -29.40 -4.64
CA THR A 2 -12.25 -28.96 -3.27
C THR A 2 -13.77 -28.80 -3.12
N PRO A 3 -14.42 -29.42 -2.11
CA PRO A 3 -15.86 -29.33 -1.98
C PRO A 3 -16.31 -27.88 -1.84
N LEU A 4 -17.43 -27.51 -2.47
CA LEU A 4 -18.07 -26.18 -2.38
C LEU A 4 -18.27 -25.70 -0.93
N TYR A 5 -18.39 -26.62 0.03
CA TYR A 5 -18.47 -26.33 1.46
C TYR A 5 -17.19 -25.73 2.05
N SER A 6 -16.02 -26.08 1.53
CA SER A 6 -14.76 -25.53 2.04
C SER A 6 -14.52 -24.08 1.63
N SER A 7 -15.02 -23.66 0.46
CA SER A 7 -14.94 -22.26 0.02
C SER A 7 -15.84 -21.36 0.84
N ALA A 8 -17.09 -21.74 1.08
CA ALA A 8 -18.02 -20.97 1.91
C ALA A 8 -17.54 -20.86 3.36
N ALA A 9 -17.05 -21.97 3.96
CA ALA A 9 -16.47 -21.93 5.30
C ALA A 9 -15.23 -21.05 5.38
N SER A 10 -14.37 -21.08 4.35
CA SER A 10 -13.20 -20.20 4.24
C SER A 10 -13.60 -18.72 4.16
N ASP A 11 -14.65 -18.37 3.42
CA ASP A 11 -15.11 -17.00 3.31
C ASP A 11 -15.75 -16.48 4.60
N VAL A 12 -16.50 -17.33 5.29
CA VAL A 12 -17.03 -17.00 6.63
C VAL A 12 -15.89 -16.75 7.61
N TYR A 13 -14.88 -17.63 7.63
CA TYR A 13 -13.72 -17.50 8.52
C TYR A 13 -12.93 -16.21 8.25
N LYS A 14 -12.67 -15.87 6.98
CA LYS A 14 -12.02 -14.60 6.60
C LYS A 14 -12.80 -13.39 7.09
N ARG A 15 -14.11 -13.39 6.95
CA ARG A 15 -14.97 -12.31 7.45
C ARG A 15 -14.94 -12.18 8.96
N GLN A 16 -14.96 -13.30 9.70
CA GLN A 16 -14.85 -13.33 11.15
C GLN A 16 -13.50 -12.80 11.64
N MET A 17 -12.41 -13.18 10.98
CA MET A 17 -11.08 -12.64 11.30
C MET A 17 -10.98 -11.14 11.07
N LEU A 18 -11.58 -10.63 9.99
CA LEU A 18 -11.64 -9.19 9.74
C LEU A 18 -12.50 -8.46 10.80
N ASP A 19 -13.60 -9.04 11.28
CA ASP A 19 -14.39 -8.48 12.37
C ASP A 19 -13.59 -8.40 13.67
N TRP A 20 -12.87 -9.48 14.00
CA TRP A 20 -11.99 -9.52 15.18
C TRP A 20 -10.85 -8.50 15.06
N CYS A 21 -10.17 -8.44 13.92
CA CYS A 21 -9.11 -7.47 13.66
C CYS A 21 -9.62 -6.03 13.77
N ALA A 22 -10.78 -5.72 13.19
CA ALA A 22 -11.37 -4.38 13.26
C ALA A 22 -11.69 -3.98 14.71
N SER A 23 -12.30 -4.89 15.47
CA SER A 23 -12.62 -4.64 16.88
C SER A 23 -11.38 -4.45 17.74
N LEU A 24 -10.37 -5.30 17.58
CA LEU A 24 -9.09 -5.18 18.28
C LEU A 24 -8.39 -3.84 17.94
N TYR A 25 -8.34 -3.50 16.65
CA TYR A 25 -7.69 -2.30 16.16
C TYR A 25 -8.36 -1.03 16.72
N VAL A 26 -9.69 -0.94 16.65
CA VAL A 26 -10.43 0.18 17.21
C VAL A 26 -10.23 0.29 18.73
N ASN A 27 -10.24 -0.84 19.46
CA ASN A 27 -10.01 -0.84 20.91
C ASN A 27 -8.61 -0.32 21.27
N ILE A 28 -7.58 -0.74 20.52
CA ILE A 28 -6.21 -0.25 20.73
C ILE A 28 -6.12 1.25 20.46
N LEU A 29 -6.70 1.73 19.35
CA LEU A 29 -6.71 3.14 19.00
C LEU A 29 -7.51 3.95 20.03
N ASN A 30 -8.65 3.47 20.52
CA ASN A 30 -9.41 4.11 21.60
C ASN A 30 -8.55 4.30 22.85
N LEU A 31 -7.77 3.29 23.22
CA LEU A 31 -6.85 3.38 24.35
C LEU A 31 -5.75 4.40 24.12
N ILE A 32 -5.16 4.44 22.91
CA ILE A 32 -4.13 5.41 22.54
C ILE A 32 -4.70 6.82 22.61
N HIS A 33 -5.85 7.09 22.01
CA HIS A 33 -6.52 8.38 22.07
C HIS A 33 -6.85 8.81 23.51
N TYR A 34 -7.38 7.90 24.32
CA TYR A 34 -7.62 8.17 25.74
C TYR A 34 -6.32 8.53 26.48
N MET A 35 -5.23 7.81 26.23
CA MET A 35 -3.94 8.08 26.87
C MET A 35 -3.36 9.44 26.49
N HIS A 36 -3.50 9.85 25.24
CA HIS A 36 -3.10 11.18 24.78
C HIS A 36 -3.96 12.26 25.42
N ASP A 37 -5.30 12.08 25.40
CA ASP A 37 -6.25 13.08 25.89
C ASP A 37 -6.20 13.24 27.41
N LYS A 38 -5.75 12.23 28.16
CA LYS A 38 -5.45 12.29 29.59
C LYS A 38 -4.52 13.46 29.96
N TYR A 39 -3.67 13.88 29.04
CA TYR A 39 -2.77 15.04 29.20
C TYR A 39 -3.30 16.32 28.57
N TYR A 40 -4.60 16.43 28.40
CA TYR A 40 -5.30 17.59 27.79
C TYR A 40 -4.88 17.88 26.34
N TYR A 41 -4.41 16.85 25.61
CA TYR A 41 -3.91 17.01 24.26
C TYR A 41 -4.93 17.65 23.33
N GLU A 42 -6.14 17.09 23.25
CA GLU A 42 -7.19 17.62 22.38
C GLU A 42 -7.65 19.00 22.82
N ALA A 43 -7.86 19.21 24.13
CA ALA A 43 -8.28 20.50 24.65
C ALA A 43 -7.25 21.61 24.39
N ALA A 44 -5.96 21.30 24.49
CA ALA A 44 -4.88 22.24 24.20
C ALA A 44 -4.81 22.59 22.71
N GLU A 45 -4.91 21.59 21.82
CA GLU A 45 -4.87 21.78 20.37
C GLU A 45 -6.10 22.54 19.84
N MET A 46 -7.30 22.26 20.38
CA MET A 46 -8.57 22.79 19.89
C MET A 46 -9.00 24.12 20.52
N ALA A 47 -8.41 24.52 21.65
CA ALA A 47 -8.86 25.68 22.45
C ALA A 47 -8.90 27.01 21.68
N LEU A 48 -8.07 27.17 20.64
CA LEU A 48 -7.96 28.40 19.85
C LEU A 48 -8.32 28.21 18.36
N ILE A 49 -8.73 27.00 17.94
CA ILE A 49 -8.86 26.66 16.53
C ILE A 49 -10.33 26.47 16.15
N ASP A 50 -11.10 25.74 16.95
CA ASP A 50 -12.45 25.35 16.57
C ASP A 50 -13.40 25.31 17.77
N THR A 51 -14.58 25.92 17.64
CA THR A 51 -15.64 25.86 18.62
C THR A 51 -16.61 24.70 18.38
N ASP A 52 -16.67 24.18 17.17
CA ASP A 52 -17.47 23.01 16.79
C ASP A 52 -16.55 21.90 16.24
N VAL A 53 -15.99 21.12 17.16
CA VAL A 53 -14.96 20.14 16.84
C VAL A 53 -15.55 18.91 16.16
N ARG A 54 -15.30 18.74 14.86
CA ARG A 54 -15.52 17.50 14.16
C ARG A 54 -14.33 16.57 14.38
N ARG A 55 -14.55 15.51 15.15
CA ARG A 55 -13.50 14.52 15.45
C ARG A 55 -13.47 13.45 14.40
N THR A 56 -12.31 13.22 13.80
CA THR A 56 -12.05 12.06 12.97
C THR A 56 -11.25 11.01 13.74
N PHE A 57 -11.35 9.77 13.32
CA PHE A 57 -10.66 8.62 13.93
C PHE A 57 -9.88 7.93 12.84
N ALA A 58 -8.64 8.36 12.64
CA ALA A 58 -7.80 7.91 11.55
C ALA A 58 -7.34 6.47 11.76
N THR A 59 -7.70 5.61 10.81
CA THR A 59 -7.20 4.23 10.71
C THR A 59 -6.30 4.09 9.49
N GLY A 60 -5.68 2.94 9.29
CA GLY A 60 -4.79 2.73 8.14
C GLY A 60 -4.64 1.26 7.76
N ILE A 61 -4.35 1.04 6.49
CA ILE A 61 -4.07 -0.29 5.92
C ILE A 61 -2.67 -0.27 5.30
N ALA A 62 -1.85 -1.25 5.67
CA ALA A 62 -0.57 -1.57 5.03
C ALA A 62 -0.63 -2.95 4.38
N GLY A 63 0.03 -3.12 3.23
CA GLY A 63 0.07 -4.39 2.52
C GLY A 63 -1.18 -4.71 1.70
N LEU A 64 -1.95 -3.70 1.26
CA LEU A 64 -3.17 -3.86 0.45
C LEU A 64 -2.93 -4.75 -0.77
N SER A 65 -1.89 -4.47 -1.56
CA SER A 65 -1.54 -5.22 -2.77
C SER A 65 -1.19 -6.68 -2.47
N HIS A 66 -0.48 -6.95 -1.38
CA HIS A 66 -0.12 -8.30 -0.97
C HIS A 66 -1.33 -9.14 -0.57
N VAL A 67 -2.33 -8.53 0.08
CA VAL A 67 -3.58 -9.23 0.41
C VAL A 67 -4.39 -9.50 -0.85
N ALA A 68 -4.50 -8.52 -1.77
CA ALA A 68 -5.17 -8.70 -3.05
C ALA A 68 -4.54 -9.82 -3.89
N ASP A 69 -3.21 -9.81 -4.03
CA ASP A 69 -2.45 -10.81 -4.75
C ASP A 69 -2.53 -12.20 -4.07
N SER A 70 -2.50 -12.26 -2.74
CA SER A 70 -2.66 -13.51 -1.99
C SER A 70 -4.05 -14.13 -2.20
N LEU A 71 -5.10 -13.33 -2.17
CA LEU A 71 -6.47 -13.80 -2.46
C LEU A 71 -6.61 -14.25 -3.91
N SER A 72 -5.98 -13.54 -4.84
CA SER A 72 -5.91 -13.92 -6.25
C SER A 72 -5.18 -15.25 -6.43
N ALA A 73 -4.01 -15.42 -5.81
CA ALA A 73 -3.25 -16.67 -5.86
C ALA A 73 -4.07 -17.86 -5.31
N ILE A 74 -4.73 -17.69 -4.17
CA ILE A 74 -5.59 -18.72 -3.58
C ILE A 74 -6.77 -19.10 -4.50
N LYS A 75 -7.31 -18.13 -5.24
CA LYS A 75 -8.46 -18.36 -6.12
C LYS A 75 -8.07 -18.96 -7.47
N TYR A 76 -6.97 -18.53 -8.08
CA TYR A 76 -6.64 -18.82 -9.46
C TYR A 76 -5.43 -19.73 -9.66
N ALA A 77 -4.58 -19.91 -8.64
CA ALA A 77 -3.45 -20.83 -8.65
C ALA A 77 -3.64 -21.96 -7.65
N LYS A 78 -2.69 -22.89 -7.61
CA LYS A 78 -2.64 -23.94 -6.60
C LYS A 78 -1.62 -23.55 -5.54
N VAL A 79 -2.12 -23.10 -4.38
CA VAL A 79 -1.29 -22.71 -3.24
C VAL A 79 -1.22 -23.86 -2.23
N LYS A 80 0.01 -24.34 -1.98
CA LYS A 80 0.30 -25.34 -0.96
C LYS A 80 0.97 -24.67 0.24
N VAL A 81 0.38 -24.81 1.42
CA VAL A 81 0.96 -24.28 2.67
C VAL A 81 2.08 -25.21 3.12
N ILE A 82 3.24 -24.64 3.43
CA ILE A 82 4.36 -25.31 4.09
C ILE A 82 4.26 -25.01 5.57
N ARG A 83 4.27 -26.05 6.41
CA ARG A 83 4.11 -25.93 7.86
C ARG A 83 5.36 -26.44 8.57
N ASP A 84 5.65 -25.83 9.72
CA ASP A 84 6.66 -26.31 10.65
C ASP A 84 6.16 -27.51 11.48
N ASP A 85 7.01 -27.97 12.39
CA ASP A 85 6.71 -29.12 13.29
C ASP A 85 5.57 -28.81 14.29
N GLN A 86 5.24 -27.52 14.49
CA GLN A 86 4.15 -27.07 15.33
C GLN A 86 2.83 -26.90 14.55
N GLY A 87 2.87 -27.12 13.24
CA GLY A 87 1.72 -26.96 12.33
C GLY A 87 1.47 -25.51 11.90
N CYS A 88 2.34 -24.57 12.25
CA CYS A 88 2.23 -23.19 11.80
C CYS A 88 2.65 -23.04 10.34
N ALA A 89 1.94 -22.18 9.59
CA ALA A 89 2.32 -21.86 8.22
C ALA A 89 3.60 -21.00 8.23
N VAL A 90 4.66 -21.49 7.58
CA VAL A 90 5.96 -20.81 7.51
C VAL A 90 6.30 -20.37 6.10
N ASP A 91 5.72 -21.00 5.07
CA ASP A 91 5.94 -20.64 3.67
C ASP A 91 4.82 -21.17 2.78
N PHE A 92 4.82 -20.76 1.49
CA PHE A 92 3.82 -21.13 0.50
C PHE A 92 4.48 -21.56 -0.81
N LYS A 93 4.10 -22.71 -1.35
CA LYS A 93 4.45 -23.10 -2.70
C LYS A 93 3.29 -22.82 -3.63
N ILE A 94 3.54 -22.03 -4.69
CA ILE A 94 2.55 -21.63 -5.67
C ILE A 94 2.85 -22.33 -6.99
N GLU A 95 1.84 -23.00 -7.54
CA GLU A 95 1.90 -23.68 -8.83
C GLU A 95 0.84 -23.08 -9.76
N GLY A 96 1.25 -22.58 -10.92
CA GLY A 96 0.43 -21.88 -11.91
C GLY A 96 0.46 -20.35 -11.77
N ASP A 97 -0.04 -19.68 -12.81
CA ASP A 97 -0.12 -18.23 -12.88
C ASP A 97 -1.44 -17.72 -12.28
N PHE A 98 -1.42 -16.51 -11.75
CA PHE A 98 -2.60 -15.83 -11.25
C PHE A 98 -2.55 -14.32 -11.56
N PRO A 99 -3.71 -13.67 -11.74
CA PRO A 99 -3.78 -12.22 -11.94
C PRO A 99 -3.18 -11.48 -10.74
N LYS A 100 -2.41 -10.43 -11.00
CA LYS A 100 -1.83 -9.58 -9.96
C LYS A 100 -2.37 -8.15 -10.05
N TYR A 101 -2.59 -7.55 -8.90
CA TYR A 101 -2.97 -6.16 -8.76
C TYR A 101 -1.91 -5.24 -9.39
N GLY A 102 -2.36 -4.18 -10.07
CA GLY A 102 -1.48 -3.26 -10.78
C GLY A 102 -1.34 -3.54 -12.29
N ASN A 103 -2.21 -4.38 -12.86
CA ASN A 103 -2.22 -4.72 -14.29
C ASN A 103 -3.56 -4.40 -14.98
N ASP A 104 -4.42 -3.59 -14.36
CA ASP A 104 -5.78 -3.27 -14.83
C ASP A 104 -6.66 -4.50 -15.01
N ASP A 105 -6.38 -5.58 -14.27
CA ASP A 105 -7.12 -6.84 -14.33
C ASP A 105 -8.18 -6.88 -13.21
N PRO A 106 -9.48 -6.82 -13.55
CA PRO A 106 -10.55 -6.80 -12.54
C PRO A 106 -10.51 -8.02 -11.61
N ARG A 107 -9.99 -9.16 -12.07
CA ARG A 107 -9.88 -10.39 -11.25
C ARG A 107 -9.00 -10.23 -10.03
N ALA A 108 -7.99 -9.33 -10.09
CA ALA A 108 -7.12 -9.00 -8.97
C ALA A 108 -7.55 -7.70 -8.28
N ASP A 109 -7.90 -6.66 -9.07
CA ASP A 109 -8.25 -5.35 -8.56
C ASP A 109 -9.49 -5.37 -7.65
N GLU A 110 -10.48 -6.23 -7.97
CA GLU A 110 -11.68 -6.43 -7.15
C GLU A 110 -11.37 -6.90 -5.72
N PHE A 111 -10.28 -7.62 -5.49
CA PHE A 111 -9.88 -8.00 -4.13
C PHE A 111 -9.38 -6.81 -3.32
N ALA A 112 -8.63 -5.89 -3.94
CA ALA A 112 -8.18 -4.66 -3.27
C ALA A 112 -9.38 -3.76 -2.91
N VAL A 113 -10.31 -3.57 -3.86
CA VAL A 113 -11.56 -2.84 -3.65
C VAL A 113 -12.38 -3.46 -2.52
N TRP A 114 -12.59 -4.79 -2.57
CA TRP A 114 -13.33 -5.52 -1.55
C TRP A 114 -12.70 -5.39 -0.17
N LEU A 115 -11.38 -5.51 -0.07
CA LEU A 115 -10.67 -5.44 1.21
C LEU A 115 -10.87 -4.07 1.86
N LEU A 116 -10.59 -2.99 1.14
CA LEU A 116 -10.71 -1.63 1.66
C LEU A 116 -12.14 -1.33 2.13
N LYS A 117 -13.12 -1.60 1.28
CA LYS A 117 -14.53 -1.41 1.59
C LYS A 117 -14.96 -2.24 2.80
N THR A 118 -14.70 -3.55 2.78
CA THR A 118 -15.14 -4.47 3.82
C THR A 118 -14.51 -4.14 5.17
N PHE A 119 -13.20 -3.84 5.19
CA PHE A 119 -12.52 -3.52 6.43
C PHE A 119 -13.05 -2.22 7.03
N MET A 120 -13.26 -1.19 6.21
CA MET A 120 -13.81 0.08 6.69
C MET A 120 -15.24 -0.06 7.20
N GLU A 121 -16.10 -0.85 6.52
CA GLU A 121 -17.44 -1.17 7.02
C GLU A 121 -17.41 -1.88 8.37
N LYS A 122 -16.39 -2.70 8.63
CA LYS A 122 -16.20 -3.38 9.92
C LYS A 122 -15.67 -2.43 11.01
N ILE A 123 -14.76 -1.53 10.68
CA ILE A 123 -14.30 -0.47 11.58
C ILE A 123 -15.50 0.37 12.07
N LYS A 124 -16.37 0.80 11.15
CA LYS A 124 -17.56 1.63 11.46
C LYS A 124 -18.59 0.97 12.37
N LYS A 125 -18.52 -0.35 12.57
CA LYS A 125 -19.40 -1.06 13.53
C LYS A 125 -18.95 -0.93 14.99
N ASN A 126 -17.74 -0.46 15.22
CA ASN A 126 -17.18 -0.36 16.56
C ASN A 126 -17.33 1.06 17.11
N HIS A 127 -17.52 1.16 18.42
CA HIS A 127 -17.58 2.45 19.10
C HIS A 127 -16.18 3.10 19.13
N THR A 128 -16.08 4.32 18.69
CA THR A 128 -14.85 5.10 18.65
C THR A 128 -14.77 6.09 19.81
N TYR A 129 -13.56 6.44 20.23
CA TYR A 129 -13.31 7.40 21.28
C TYR A 129 -14.00 8.74 20.99
N ARG A 130 -14.78 9.24 21.94
CA ARG A 130 -15.59 10.48 21.84
C ARG A 130 -16.52 10.52 20.61
N ASN A 131 -17.01 9.38 20.16
CA ASN A 131 -17.87 9.25 18.98
C ASN A 131 -17.25 9.86 17.71
N SER A 132 -15.93 9.75 17.58
CA SER A 132 -15.19 10.22 16.40
C SER A 132 -15.63 9.48 15.15
N GLU A 133 -15.65 10.16 14.00
CA GLU A 133 -15.97 9.56 12.71
C GLU A 133 -14.78 8.74 12.20
N PRO A 134 -14.92 7.42 11.99
CA PRO A 134 -13.82 6.61 11.47
C PRO A 134 -13.47 7.00 10.04
N THR A 135 -12.19 7.26 9.80
CA THR A 135 -11.58 7.46 8.50
C THR A 135 -10.47 6.43 8.27
N THR A 136 -9.97 6.30 7.06
CA THR A 136 -8.83 5.41 6.79
C THR A 136 -7.92 5.95 5.71
N SER A 137 -6.66 5.54 5.78
CA SER A 137 -5.66 5.77 4.75
C SER A 137 -5.09 4.46 4.22
N VAL A 138 -4.60 4.48 2.99
CA VAL A 138 -3.71 3.46 2.44
C VAL A 138 -2.35 4.12 2.20
N LEU A 139 -1.61 4.31 3.29
CA LEU A 139 -0.37 5.08 3.33
C LEU A 139 0.61 4.43 4.31
N THR A 140 1.85 4.22 3.91
CA THR A 140 2.86 3.58 4.76
C THR A 140 4.09 4.43 5.03
N ILE A 141 4.33 5.50 4.27
CA ILE A 141 5.57 6.29 4.31
C ILE A 141 6.78 5.34 4.12
N THR A 142 7.58 5.09 5.16
CA THR A 142 8.67 4.09 5.20
C THR A 142 8.37 2.91 6.13
N SER A 143 7.21 2.91 6.78
CA SER A 143 6.80 1.85 7.72
C SER A 143 6.47 0.51 7.03
N ASN A 144 6.29 0.50 5.70
CA ASN A 144 6.19 -0.72 4.90
C ASN A 144 7.36 -1.68 5.14
N VAL A 145 8.58 -1.16 5.34
CA VAL A 145 9.77 -1.95 5.67
C VAL A 145 9.62 -2.59 7.06
N VAL A 146 9.19 -1.82 8.06
CA VAL A 146 9.01 -2.30 9.44
C VAL A 146 7.91 -3.34 9.53
N TYR A 147 6.76 -3.09 8.91
CA TYR A 147 5.64 -4.04 8.88
C TYR A 147 6.00 -5.32 8.13
N GLY A 148 6.74 -5.19 7.02
CA GLY A 148 7.24 -6.33 6.28
C GLY A 148 8.15 -7.22 7.10
N LYS A 149 9.08 -6.63 7.87
CA LYS A 149 9.97 -7.36 8.79
C LYS A 149 9.24 -8.13 9.90
N ALA A 150 8.07 -7.67 10.31
CA ALA A 150 7.25 -8.32 11.31
C ALA A 150 6.28 -9.38 10.73
N THR A 151 6.28 -9.59 9.41
CA THR A 151 5.31 -10.45 8.73
C THR A 151 6.00 -11.64 8.06
N GLY A 152 5.45 -12.84 8.27
CA GLY A 152 5.87 -14.09 7.63
C GLY A 152 5.64 -14.10 6.12
N ALA A 153 5.94 -15.24 5.47
CA ALA A 153 5.64 -15.43 4.05
C ALA A 153 4.14 -15.34 3.73
N LEU A 154 3.80 -14.94 2.53
CA LEU A 154 2.41 -14.77 2.09
C LEU A 154 2.09 -15.59 0.84
N PRO A 155 0.81 -15.93 0.62
CA PRO A 155 0.37 -16.75 -0.52
C PRO A 155 0.59 -16.14 -1.90
N ASP A 156 0.91 -14.83 -2.00
CA ASP A 156 1.27 -14.14 -3.24
C ASP A 156 2.71 -14.43 -3.72
N GLY A 157 3.49 -15.16 -2.90
CA GLY A 157 4.91 -15.45 -3.14
C GLY A 157 5.86 -14.48 -2.46
N ARG A 158 5.37 -13.55 -1.65
CA ARG A 158 6.22 -12.68 -0.83
C ARG A 158 6.96 -13.50 0.22
N ALA A 159 8.28 -13.39 0.22
CA ALA A 159 9.11 -14.06 1.22
C ALA A 159 8.90 -13.44 2.62
N ALA A 160 9.08 -14.28 3.66
CA ALA A 160 9.03 -13.82 5.04
C ALA A 160 10.00 -12.66 5.28
N TYR A 161 9.59 -11.70 6.09
CA TYR A 161 10.42 -10.58 6.58
C TYR A 161 10.88 -9.58 5.52
N THR A 162 10.38 -9.67 4.28
CA THR A 162 10.65 -8.69 3.23
C THR A 162 9.69 -7.48 3.34
N PRO A 163 10.06 -6.28 2.84
CA PRO A 163 9.17 -5.12 2.86
C PRO A 163 7.84 -5.36 2.14
N PHE A 164 6.78 -4.67 2.60
CA PHE A 164 5.56 -4.52 1.82
C PHE A 164 5.76 -3.50 0.70
N ALA A 165 4.93 -3.54 -0.33
CA ALA A 165 4.78 -2.42 -1.25
C ALA A 165 4.25 -1.18 -0.51
N PRO A 166 4.71 0.04 -0.85
CA PRO A 166 4.30 1.25 -0.16
C PRO A 166 2.88 1.68 -0.53
N GLY A 167 2.07 1.99 0.48
CA GLY A 167 0.71 2.50 0.29
C GLY A 167 -0.15 1.56 -0.55
N ALA A 168 -0.76 2.09 -1.60
CA ALA A 168 -1.58 1.34 -2.55
C ALA A 168 -0.83 0.90 -3.81
N SER A 169 0.49 1.10 -3.86
CA SER A 169 1.32 0.65 -4.99
C SER A 169 1.26 -0.87 -5.12
N PRO A 170 1.30 -1.41 -6.34
CA PRO A 170 1.36 -2.84 -6.57
C PRO A 170 2.59 -3.49 -5.94
N SER A 171 2.49 -4.79 -5.70
CA SER A 171 3.60 -5.60 -5.16
C SER A 171 4.79 -5.59 -6.12
N TYR A 172 6.02 -5.65 -5.60
CA TYR A 172 7.22 -5.59 -6.40
C TYR A 172 7.25 -6.69 -7.47
N GLY A 173 7.48 -6.27 -8.72
CA GLY A 173 7.49 -7.16 -9.88
C GLY A 173 6.10 -7.68 -10.32
N ALA A 174 5.01 -7.19 -9.74
CA ALA A 174 3.65 -7.51 -10.16
C ALA A 174 3.25 -6.78 -11.44
N GLU A 175 3.70 -5.53 -11.60
CA GLU A 175 3.36 -4.64 -12.70
C GLU A 175 4.05 -5.06 -13.99
N LYS A 176 3.30 -5.64 -14.91
CA LYS A 176 3.82 -6.12 -16.21
C LYS A 176 3.13 -5.47 -17.41
N SER A 177 1.99 -4.78 -17.17
CA SER A 177 1.15 -4.19 -18.21
C SER A 177 1.42 -2.69 -18.43
N GLY A 178 2.50 -2.15 -17.85
CA GLY A 178 2.91 -0.76 -18.00
C GLY A 178 2.30 0.18 -16.96
N LEU A 179 2.74 1.44 -17.02
CA LEU A 179 2.38 2.49 -16.07
C LEU A 179 0.87 2.74 -16.01
N LEU A 180 0.22 2.87 -17.18
CA LEU A 180 -1.20 3.22 -17.24
C LEU A 180 -2.07 2.13 -16.63
N ALA A 181 -1.73 0.85 -16.80
CA ALA A 181 -2.43 -0.25 -16.17
C ALA A 181 -2.27 -0.22 -14.63
N SER A 182 -1.06 0.08 -14.13
CA SER A 182 -0.82 0.26 -12.71
C SER A 182 -1.66 1.39 -12.12
N LEU A 183 -1.66 2.56 -12.77
CA LEU A 183 -2.48 3.70 -12.36
C LEU A 183 -3.98 3.37 -12.37
N ASN A 184 -4.45 2.69 -13.42
CA ASN A 184 -5.85 2.27 -13.52
C ASN A 184 -6.28 1.35 -12.38
N SER A 185 -5.44 0.38 -11.98
CA SER A 185 -5.73 -0.49 -10.84
C SER A 185 -5.90 0.30 -9.55
N VAL A 186 -5.03 1.28 -9.29
CA VAL A 186 -5.13 2.14 -8.09
C VAL A 186 -6.34 3.06 -8.16
N ALA A 187 -6.66 3.61 -9.35
CA ALA A 187 -7.82 4.49 -9.53
C ALA A 187 -9.17 3.81 -9.31
N LYS A 188 -9.25 2.47 -9.37
CA LYS A 188 -10.45 1.69 -9.05
C LYS A 188 -10.76 1.59 -7.56
N LEU A 189 -9.80 1.92 -6.69
CA LEU A 189 -10.04 1.83 -5.25
C LEU A 189 -11.16 2.78 -4.82
N PRO A 190 -11.99 2.37 -3.84
CA PRO A 190 -13.13 3.18 -3.40
C PRO A 190 -12.65 4.31 -2.46
N TYR A 191 -12.31 5.45 -3.04
CA TYR A 191 -11.75 6.61 -2.32
C TYR A 191 -12.68 7.15 -1.23
N GLU A 192 -13.99 6.98 -1.37
CA GLU A 192 -14.99 7.33 -0.36
C GLU A 192 -14.87 6.51 0.95
N TYR A 193 -14.13 5.40 0.91
CA TYR A 193 -13.81 4.60 2.10
C TYR A 193 -12.42 4.91 2.68
N ALA A 194 -11.64 5.76 2.01
CA ALA A 194 -10.28 6.11 2.41
C ALA A 194 -10.08 7.64 2.44
N LEU A 195 -10.83 8.31 3.31
CA LEU A 195 -10.88 9.78 3.39
C LEU A 195 -9.55 10.42 3.83
N ASP A 196 -8.66 9.66 4.48
CA ASP A 196 -7.31 10.12 4.84
C ASP A 196 -6.30 9.95 3.69
N GLY A 197 -6.74 9.43 2.55
CA GLY A 197 -5.98 9.34 1.31
C GLY A 197 -5.42 7.96 0.96
N ILE A 198 -5.21 7.78 -0.33
CA ILE A 198 -4.61 6.57 -0.92
C ILE A 198 -3.31 6.98 -1.60
N SER A 199 -2.18 6.60 -1.02
CA SER A 199 -0.86 6.93 -1.56
C SER A 199 -0.47 5.98 -2.67
N ASN A 200 -0.16 6.55 -3.83
CA ASN A 200 0.45 5.85 -4.96
C ASN A 200 1.79 6.50 -5.30
N THR A 201 2.85 5.69 -5.41
CA THR A 201 4.19 6.15 -5.75
C THR A 201 4.68 5.39 -6.97
N GLN A 202 4.96 6.10 -8.04
CA GLN A 202 5.42 5.56 -9.30
C GLN A 202 6.82 6.05 -9.64
N THR A 203 7.65 5.17 -10.19
CA THR A 203 8.97 5.51 -10.73
C THR A 203 8.98 5.26 -12.22
N MET A 204 9.41 6.25 -12.99
CA MET A 204 9.42 6.23 -14.44
C MET A 204 10.82 6.56 -14.95
N ALA A 205 11.29 5.79 -15.91
CA ALA A 205 12.47 6.19 -16.66
C ALA A 205 12.15 7.43 -17.51
N PRO A 206 13.04 8.42 -17.62
CA PRO A 206 12.80 9.60 -18.45
C PRO A 206 12.42 9.26 -19.89
N SER A 207 13.02 8.24 -20.47
CA SER A 207 12.74 7.74 -21.82
C SER A 207 11.32 7.20 -22.02
N ALA A 208 10.64 6.79 -20.94
CA ALA A 208 9.24 6.34 -21.00
C ALA A 208 8.28 7.51 -21.25
N LEU A 209 8.69 8.73 -20.91
CA LEU A 209 7.87 9.93 -21.03
C LEU A 209 8.10 10.68 -22.34
N GLY A 210 9.23 10.47 -23.05
CA GLY A 210 9.53 11.12 -24.29
C GLY A 210 11.03 11.33 -24.52
N HIS A 211 11.38 11.87 -25.68
CA HIS A 211 12.76 12.02 -26.12
C HIS A 211 13.42 13.34 -25.68
N ASN A 212 12.63 14.33 -25.31
CA ASN A 212 13.09 15.63 -24.84
C ASN A 212 12.24 16.11 -23.67
N LEU A 213 12.70 17.16 -22.98
CA LEU A 213 12.09 17.67 -21.76
C LEU A 213 10.63 18.12 -21.95
N ASP A 214 10.29 18.69 -23.09
CA ASP A 214 8.94 19.23 -23.35
C ASP A 214 7.96 18.08 -23.60
N GLU A 215 8.35 17.06 -24.37
CA GLU A 215 7.57 15.83 -24.52
C GLU A 215 7.36 15.13 -23.16
N GLN A 216 8.42 15.04 -22.34
CA GLN A 216 8.33 14.42 -21.03
C GLN A 216 7.35 15.14 -20.10
N LYS A 217 7.37 16.47 -20.09
CA LYS A 217 6.42 17.29 -19.32
C LYS A 217 4.98 17.07 -19.81
N GLU A 218 4.77 17.18 -21.13
CA GLU A 218 3.44 17.02 -21.72
C GLU A 218 2.87 15.61 -21.45
N THR A 219 3.67 14.58 -21.63
CA THR A 219 3.28 13.20 -21.37
C THR A 219 2.95 12.99 -19.89
N LEU A 220 3.76 13.53 -18.97
CA LEU A 220 3.50 13.43 -17.55
C LEU A 220 2.19 14.12 -17.18
N VAL A 221 1.91 15.31 -17.69
CA VAL A 221 0.65 16.01 -17.45
C VAL A 221 -0.53 15.17 -17.93
N ARG A 222 -0.48 14.64 -19.15
CA ARG A 222 -1.55 13.78 -19.69
C ARG A 222 -1.80 12.51 -18.87
N VAL A 223 -0.71 11.90 -18.37
CA VAL A 223 -0.80 10.72 -17.49
C VAL A 223 -1.48 11.09 -16.17
N MET A 224 -1.10 12.24 -15.57
CA MET A 224 -1.69 12.72 -14.32
C MET A 224 -3.16 13.10 -14.51
N ASP A 225 -3.50 13.83 -15.57
CA ASP A 225 -4.88 14.20 -15.89
C ASP A 225 -5.75 12.94 -16.03
N GLY A 226 -5.32 11.96 -16.83
CA GLY A 226 -6.06 10.72 -17.02
C GLY A 226 -6.22 9.90 -15.74
N TYR A 227 -5.28 9.96 -14.81
CA TYR A 227 -5.36 9.31 -13.50
C TYR A 227 -6.36 10.02 -12.57
N PHE A 228 -6.32 11.36 -12.52
CA PHE A 228 -7.21 12.16 -11.68
C PHE A 228 -8.64 12.19 -12.21
N ASP A 229 -8.83 12.21 -13.52
CA ASP A 229 -10.16 12.11 -14.15
C ASP A 229 -10.89 10.81 -13.81
N ARG A 230 -10.15 9.77 -13.42
CA ARG A 230 -10.72 8.50 -12.92
C ARG A 230 -11.10 8.52 -11.44
N GLY A 231 -10.98 9.66 -10.78
CA GLY A 231 -11.34 9.85 -9.37
C GLY A 231 -10.20 9.64 -8.37
N ALA A 232 -9.00 9.27 -8.83
CA ALA A 232 -7.82 9.26 -8.00
C ALA A 232 -7.37 10.70 -7.66
N HIS A 233 -6.65 10.90 -6.53
CA HIS A 233 -6.27 12.25 -6.13
C HIS A 233 -4.90 12.34 -5.43
N HIS A 234 -4.09 11.28 -5.49
CA HIS A 234 -2.74 11.31 -4.94
C HIS A 234 -1.77 10.49 -5.79
N LEU A 235 -0.73 11.13 -6.28
CA LEU A 235 0.34 10.49 -7.05
C LEU A 235 1.69 11.11 -6.70
N ASN A 236 2.63 10.29 -6.22
CA ASN A 236 4.04 10.64 -6.11
C ASN A 236 4.77 10.12 -7.34
N VAL A 237 5.54 10.97 -7.99
CA VAL A 237 6.29 10.61 -9.19
C VAL A 237 7.78 10.78 -8.94
N ASN A 238 8.54 9.75 -9.31
CA ASN A 238 9.98 9.76 -9.43
C ASN A 238 10.34 9.59 -10.91
N VAL A 239 11.15 10.49 -11.47
CA VAL A 239 11.58 10.43 -12.88
C VAL A 239 13.11 10.23 -12.92
N PHE A 240 13.51 8.98 -12.85
CA PHE A 240 14.92 8.53 -12.98
C PHE A 240 14.99 7.02 -13.24
N GLY A 241 16.14 6.55 -13.74
CA GLY A 241 16.39 5.12 -13.92
C GLY A 241 16.91 4.45 -12.63
N THR A 242 16.72 3.15 -12.52
CA THR A 242 17.23 2.34 -11.39
C THR A 242 18.75 2.41 -11.26
N GLU A 243 19.46 2.59 -12.36
CA GLU A 243 20.92 2.71 -12.42
C GLU A 243 21.43 3.87 -11.55
N LYS A 244 20.69 4.99 -11.53
CA LYS A 244 21.04 6.15 -10.71
C LYS A 244 20.93 5.85 -9.21
N LEU A 245 19.93 5.07 -8.80
CA LEU A 245 19.77 4.64 -7.40
C LEU A 245 20.90 3.71 -6.97
N LEU A 246 21.26 2.76 -7.82
CA LEU A 246 22.37 1.82 -7.57
C LEU A 246 23.71 2.54 -7.46
N ASP A 247 23.97 3.49 -8.35
CA ASP A 247 25.21 4.29 -8.28
C ASP A 247 25.25 5.19 -7.03
N ALA A 248 24.10 5.82 -6.67
CA ALA A 248 24.01 6.63 -5.46
C ALA A 248 24.16 5.81 -4.16
N GLN A 249 23.70 4.55 -4.17
CA GLN A 249 23.93 3.64 -3.04
C GLN A 249 25.39 3.19 -2.93
N ALA A 250 26.03 2.92 -4.05
CA ALA A 250 27.43 2.47 -4.10
C ALA A 250 28.42 3.60 -3.83
N HIS A 251 28.07 4.84 -4.19
CA HIS A 251 28.95 6.02 -4.15
C HIS A 251 28.27 7.24 -3.52
N PRO A 252 27.81 7.14 -2.25
CA PRO A 252 27.08 8.22 -1.59
C PRO A 252 27.91 9.50 -1.38
N GLU A 253 29.23 9.40 -1.50
CA GLU A 253 30.19 10.51 -1.37
C GLU A 253 30.22 11.43 -2.61
N LYS A 254 29.67 11.02 -3.76
CA LYS A 254 29.67 11.85 -4.95
C LYS A 254 28.86 13.12 -4.73
N PRO A 255 29.37 14.33 -5.10
CA PRO A 255 28.69 15.60 -4.87
C PRO A 255 27.28 15.68 -5.48
N GLU A 256 27.07 15.00 -6.59
CA GLU A 256 25.78 14.95 -7.32
C GLU A 256 24.68 14.25 -6.51
N TYR A 257 25.02 13.38 -5.55
CA TYR A 257 24.07 12.67 -4.71
C TYR A 257 23.80 13.37 -3.36
N ALA A 258 24.58 14.39 -3.00
CA ALA A 258 24.41 15.13 -1.75
C ALA A 258 22.99 15.70 -1.55
N ASN A 259 22.34 16.07 -2.65
CA ASN A 259 20.95 16.56 -2.66
C ASN A 259 19.99 15.72 -3.52
N PHE A 260 20.40 14.51 -3.88
CA PHE A 260 19.52 13.61 -4.62
C PHE A 260 18.35 13.19 -3.75
N THR A 261 17.17 13.71 -4.07
CA THR A 261 15.92 13.44 -3.35
C THR A 261 15.03 12.51 -4.15
N ILE A 262 14.29 11.67 -3.42
CA ILE A 262 13.28 10.77 -3.95
C ILE A 262 11.97 10.96 -3.21
N ARG A 263 10.86 10.64 -3.89
CA ARG A 263 9.55 10.47 -3.26
C ARG A 263 9.43 9.06 -2.72
N VAL A 264 9.20 8.93 -1.42
CA VAL A 264 9.01 7.61 -0.78
C VAL A 264 7.53 7.25 -0.65
N SER A 265 6.73 8.09 -0.05
CA SER A 265 5.27 7.99 0.03
C SER A 265 4.78 9.21 0.80
N GLY A 266 4.30 10.24 0.11
CA GLY A 266 3.80 11.47 0.73
C GLY A 266 4.86 12.56 0.98
N TYR A 267 6.15 12.25 1.06
CA TYR A 267 7.22 13.25 1.20
C TYR A 267 8.48 12.88 0.41
N ALA A 268 9.36 13.87 0.23
CA ALA A 268 10.67 13.69 -0.38
C ALA A 268 11.74 13.57 0.69
N VAL A 269 12.71 12.70 0.46
CA VAL A 269 13.84 12.46 1.35
C VAL A 269 15.13 12.35 0.52
N LYS A 270 16.26 12.74 1.09
CA LYS A 270 17.56 12.48 0.47
C LYS A 270 17.81 10.97 0.45
N PHE A 271 18.04 10.40 -0.72
CA PHE A 271 18.22 8.96 -0.88
C PHE A 271 19.36 8.41 -0.02
N ILE A 272 20.50 9.13 0.01
CA ILE A 272 21.67 8.74 0.80
C ILE A 272 21.46 8.81 2.33
N SER A 273 20.39 9.49 2.82
CA SER A 273 20.03 9.56 4.24
C SER A 273 19.16 8.38 4.71
N LEU A 274 18.65 7.59 3.78
CA LEU A 274 17.90 6.38 4.10
C LEU A 274 18.82 5.28 4.63
N THR A 275 18.28 4.41 5.47
CA THR A 275 18.98 3.17 5.82
C THR A 275 19.16 2.29 4.57
N LYS A 276 20.17 1.42 4.58
CA LYS A 276 20.41 0.50 3.46
C LYS A 276 19.16 -0.29 3.08
N GLU A 277 18.41 -0.76 4.06
CA GLU A 277 17.17 -1.52 3.85
C GLU A 277 16.07 -0.69 3.15
N GLN A 278 15.96 0.59 3.52
CA GLN A 278 15.03 1.51 2.88
C GLN A 278 15.49 1.86 1.45
N GLN A 279 16.80 1.99 1.22
CA GLN A 279 17.34 2.17 -0.13
C GLN A 279 17.08 0.93 -1.00
N ASP A 280 17.31 -0.26 -0.47
CA ASP A 280 17.05 -1.53 -1.15
C ASP A 280 15.56 -1.67 -1.51
N ASP A 281 14.66 -1.25 -0.61
CA ASP A 281 13.21 -1.18 -0.87
C ASP A 281 12.89 -0.26 -2.05
N VAL A 282 13.47 0.95 -2.08
CA VAL A 282 13.25 1.90 -3.19
C VAL A 282 13.80 1.39 -4.51
N ILE A 283 14.97 0.74 -4.49
CA ILE A 283 15.60 0.13 -5.67
C ILE A 283 14.75 -1.04 -6.22
N ALA A 284 14.12 -1.80 -5.33
CA ALA A 284 13.28 -2.94 -5.70
C ALA A 284 11.93 -2.56 -6.33
N ARG A 285 11.52 -1.28 -6.23
CA ARG A 285 10.26 -0.79 -6.83
C ARG A 285 10.31 -0.86 -8.35
N THR A 286 9.15 -1.08 -8.96
CA THR A 286 9.04 -1.09 -10.42
C THR A 286 9.46 0.28 -10.98
N CYS A 287 10.36 0.25 -11.95
CA CYS A 287 10.71 1.42 -12.78
C CYS A 287 10.12 1.22 -14.16
N HIS A 288 9.06 1.98 -14.48
CA HIS A 288 8.39 1.88 -15.77
C HIS A 288 9.26 2.41 -16.89
N LYS A 289 9.50 1.59 -17.91
CA LYS A 289 10.27 1.93 -19.12
C LYS A 289 9.38 2.25 -20.32
N SER A 290 8.07 2.10 -20.16
CA SER A 290 6.99 2.45 -21.11
C SER A 290 5.73 2.85 -20.36
N LEU A 291 4.82 3.52 -21.05
CA LEU A 291 3.49 3.88 -20.56
C LEU A 291 2.55 2.68 -20.49
#